data_29e90504d88af61abf76066cccf2d63b
#
_entry.id   29e90504d88af61abf76066cccf2d63b
#
_cell.length_a   1.000
_cell.length_b   1.000
_cell.length_c   1.000
_cell.angle_alpha   90.00
_cell.angle_beta   90.00
_cell.angle_gamma   90.00
#
_symmetry.space_group_name_H-M   'P 1'
#
loop_
_entity.id
_entity.type
_entity.pdbx_description
1 polymer ?
#
loop_
_entity_poly.entity_id
_entity_poly.type
_entity_poly.pdbx_seq_one_letter_code
_entity_poly.pdbx_strand_id
1 'polypeptide(L)'
;MLFDYYCDLNLKNITSVKYRHLFLLLFWPVYLTLFVLTEKYVTPIYNVYSPMDDFIPFCELFVIPYVLWYAFLAFVSIYTLFFDIPSFKKFYTFLCVTSVITFAIYILFPNMQNLRPDTFVRDNILVDVMKNLYEVDTNTNVCPSIHVVFSIGMLFTLWNSKHFSSALWRTVSVVITISICLATVFLKQHSVIDIFAGVGLSVAIFPFVFLKEKNKCKKM
;
A
#
# COMPACT_ATOMS: atom_id res chain seq x y z
N MET A 1 7.25 20.86 21.01
CA MET A 1 6.88 19.47 21.41
C MET A 1 7.29 18.37 20.40
N LEU A 2 7.26 18.61 19.08
CA LEU A 2 7.57 17.56 18.09
C LEU A 2 9.06 17.32 17.88
N PHE A 3 9.78 18.41 17.73
CA PHE A 3 11.24 18.37 17.58
C PHE A 3 11.94 17.88 18.85
N ASP A 4 11.31 18.02 20.01
CA ASP A 4 11.91 17.64 21.30
C ASP A 4 12.18 16.12 21.40
N TYR A 5 11.35 15.27 20.75
CA TYR A 5 11.55 13.81 20.82
C TYR A 5 12.82 13.36 20.10
N TYR A 6 13.19 14.02 19.00
CA TYR A 6 14.35 13.69 18.17
C TYR A 6 15.55 14.63 18.38
N CYS A 7 15.46 15.64 19.26
CA CYS A 7 16.53 16.61 19.49
C CYS A 7 17.87 15.98 19.92
N ASP A 8 17.80 14.89 20.68
CA ASP A 8 18.98 14.18 21.17
C ASP A 8 19.48 13.09 20.23
N LEU A 9 18.83 12.91 19.07
CA LEU A 9 19.18 11.84 18.13
C LEU A 9 20.58 12.04 17.57
N ASN A 10 21.42 11.03 17.73
CA ASN A 10 22.77 10.98 17.17
C ASN A 10 23.18 9.53 16.86
N LEU A 11 24.30 9.36 16.16
CA LEU A 11 24.78 8.02 15.73
C LEU A 11 25.05 7.07 16.91
N LYS A 12 25.34 7.58 18.12
CA LYS A 12 25.64 6.74 19.29
C LYS A 12 24.37 6.20 19.97
N ASN A 13 23.23 6.87 19.79
CA ASN A 13 21.99 6.50 20.47
C ASN A 13 20.85 6.03 19.52
N ILE A 14 21.08 6.02 18.20
CA ILE A 14 20.08 5.60 17.21
C ILE A 14 19.58 4.14 17.43
N THR A 15 20.44 3.28 17.99
CA THR A 15 20.10 1.89 18.34
C THR A 15 19.34 1.75 19.66
N SER A 16 19.20 2.84 20.42
CA SER A 16 18.49 2.82 21.70
C SER A 16 17.01 2.46 21.53
N VAL A 17 16.39 2.00 22.61
CA VAL A 17 14.95 1.66 22.63
C VAL A 17 14.07 2.83 22.17
N LYS A 18 14.51 4.09 22.45
CA LYS A 18 13.82 5.31 22.05
C LYS A 18 13.72 5.44 20.52
N TYR A 19 14.80 5.16 19.79
CA TYR A 19 14.92 5.47 18.36
C TYR A 19 14.90 4.25 17.43
N ARG A 20 14.95 3.02 17.97
CA ARG A 20 14.98 1.79 17.13
C ARG A 20 13.84 1.65 16.14
N HIS A 21 12.70 2.37 16.33
CA HIS A 21 11.61 2.37 15.37
C HIS A 21 12.00 2.99 14.01
N LEU A 22 13.06 3.82 13.98
CA LEU A 22 13.60 4.38 12.74
C LEU A 22 14.13 3.29 11.80
N PHE A 23 14.59 2.16 12.33
CA PHE A 23 15.02 1.02 11.49
C PHE A 23 13.89 0.41 10.68
N LEU A 24 12.63 0.65 11.03
CA LEU A 24 11.50 0.24 10.21
C LEU A 24 11.47 0.96 8.85
N LEU A 25 12.11 2.12 8.73
CA LEU A 25 12.28 2.81 7.44
C LEU A 25 13.15 2.04 6.44
N LEU A 26 13.97 1.09 6.92
CA LEU A 26 14.72 0.16 6.06
C LEU A 26 13.77 -0.76 5.26
N PHE A 27 12.49 -0.79 5.63
CA PHE A 27 11.44 -1.42 4.81
C PHE A 27 11.52 -0.97 3.35
N TRP A 28 11.66 0.33 3.09
CA TRP A 28 11.61 0.87 1.73
C TRP A 28 12.73 0.37 0.82
N PRO A 29 14.02 0.48 1.18
CA PRO A 29 15.07 -0.06 0.31
C PRO A 29 14.97 -1.58 0.15
N VAL A 30 14.55 -2.32 1.19
CA VAL A 30 14.34 -3.77 1.07
C VAL A 30 13.16 -4.08 0.14
N TYR A 31 12.02 -3.41 0.34
CA TYR A 31 10.83 -3.57 -0.50
C TYR A 31 11.12 -3.27 -1.97
N LEU A 32 11.74 -2.12 -2.25
CA LEU A 32 12.07 -1.72 -3.63
C LEU A 32 13.05 -2.70 -4.28
N THR A 33 14.03 -3.20 -3.52
CA THR A 33 14.94 -4.22 -4.02
C THR A 33 14.20 -5.51 -4.37
N LEU A 34 13.34 -6.00 -3.48
CA LEU A 34 12.53 -7.18 -3.74
C LEU A 34 11.58 -6.98 -4.93
N PHE A 35 10.97 -5.81 -5.04
CA PHE A 35 10.11 -5.46 -6.17
C PHE A 35 10.87 -5.56 -7.50
N VAL A 36 12.01 -4.89 -7.62
CA VAL A 36 12.84 -4.94 -8.83
C VAL A 36 13.33 -6.36 -9.13
N LEU A 37 13.70 -7.14 -8.11
CA LEU A 37 14.14 -8.51 -8.29
C LEU A 37 13.00 -9.43 -8.77
N THR A 38 11.78 -9.27 -8.22
CA THR A 38 10.63 -10.06 -8.68
C THR A 38 10.25 -9.69 -10.12
N GLU A 39 10.21 -8.40 -10.46
CA GLU A 39 9.96 -7.95 -11.84
C GLU A 39 10.99 -8.52 -12.83
N LYS A 40 12.24 -8.60 -12.43
CA LYS A 40 13.32 -9.03 -13.31
C LYS A 40 13.44 -10.54 -13.46
N TYR A 41 13.19 -11.31 -12.40
CA TYR A 41 13.53 -12.72 -12.35
C TYR A 41 12.33 -13.67 -12.27
N VAL A 42 11.15 -13.17 -11.92
CA VAL A 42 9.95 -13.99 -11.87
C VAL A 42 9.20 -13.90 -13.21
N THR A 43 9.31 -14.97 -14.01
CA THR A 43 8.56 -15.04 -15.27
C THR A 43 7.11 -15.36 -14.97
N PRO A 44 6.13 -14.55 -15.39
CA PRO A 44 4.72 -14.78 -15.15
C PRO A 44 4.21 -15.99 -15.93
N ILE A 45 3.35 -16.78 -15.26
CA ILE A 45 2.76 -18.01 -15.81
C ILE A 45 1.23 -17.91 -15.85
N TYR A 46 0.65 -17.30 -14.82
CA TYR A 46 -0.80 -17.29 -14.62
C TYR A 46 -1.39 -15.93 -14.99
N ASN A 47 -2.37 -15.93 -15.88
CA ASN A 47 -3.11 -14.72 -16.19
C ASN A 47 -4.28 -14.55 -15.20
N VAL A 48 -4.26 -13.44 -14.44
CA VAL A 48 -5.34 -13.07 -13.51
C VAL A 48 -6.38 -12.28 -14.28
N TYR A 49 -7.57 -12.83 -14.35
CA TYR A 49 -8.69 -12.27 -15.11
C TYR A 49 -10.03 -12.67 -14.49
N SER A 50 -10.95 -11.75 -14.47
CA SER A 50 -12.36 -11.96 -14.13
C SER A 50 -13.27 -11.46 -15.23
N PRO A 51 -14.38 -12.14 -15.56
CA PRO A 51 -15.38 -11.59 -16.49
C PRO A 51 -15.93 -10.21 -16.08
N MET A 52 -15.81 -9.84 -14.81
CA MET A 52 -16.16 -8.48 -14.34
C MET A 52 -15.22 -7.41 -14.89
N ASP A 53 -13.99 -7.76 -15.25
CA ASP A 53 -13.00 -6.80 -15.77
C ASP A 53 -13.42 -6.25 -17.15
N ASP A 54 -14.22 -6.99 -17.92
CA ASP A 54 -14.72 -6.58 -19.24
C ASP A 54 -15.76 -5.45 -19.14
N PHE A 55 -16.49 -5.40 -18.03
CA PHE A 55 -17.51 -4.37 -17.80
C PHE A 55 -16.90 -3.05 -17.26
N ILE A 56 -15.64 -3.05 -16.87
CA ILE A 56 -14.96 -1.86 -16.34
C ILE A 56 -14.22 -1.17 -17.48
N PRO A 57 -14.65 0.00 -17.98
CA PRO A 57 -13.93 0.70 -19.04
C PRO A 57 -12.64 1.31 -18.53
N PHE A 58 -11.64 1.51 -19.41
CA PHE A 58 -10.49 2.36 -19.10
C PHE A 58 -10.96 3.81 -18.91
N CYS A 59 -10.48 4.46 -17.85
CA CYS A 59 -10.79 5.85 -17.56
C CYS A 59 -9.55 6.57 -17.01
N GLU A 60 -8.96 7.45 -17.82
CA GLU A 60 -7.73 8.18 -17.48
C GLU A 60 -7.87 9.11 -16.28
N LEU A 61 -9.09 9.54 -15.91
CA LEU A 61 -9.31 10.40 -14.73
C LEU A 61 -8.88 9.72 -13.43
N PHE A 62 -8.89 8.41 -13.40
CA PHE A 62 -8.43 7.63 -12.26
C PHE A 62 -6.91 7.67 -12.04
N VAL A 63 -6.13 8.25 -12.96
CA VAL A 63 -4.72 8.59 -12.73
C VAL A 63 -4.57 9.49 -11.50
N ILE A 64 -5.52 10.40 -11.27
CA ILE A 64 -5.48 11.32 -10.12
C ILE A 64 -5.47 10.56 -8.78
N PRO A 65 -6.45 9.71 -8.44
CA PRO A 65 -6.40 8.94 -7.20
C PRO A 65 -5.27 7.90 -7.19
N TYR A 66 -4.83 7.39 -8.33
CA TYR A 66 -3.69 6.48 -8.42
C TYR A 66 -2.39 7.16 -7.98
N VAL A 67 -2.11 8.35 -8.49
CA VAL A 67 -0.94 9.14 -8.09
C VAL A 67 -1.07 9.66 -6.66
N LEU A 68 -2.30 9.99 -6.22
CA LEU A 68 -2.57 10.39 -4.84
C LEU A 68 -2.16 9.31 -3.83
N TRP A 69 -2.13 8.04 -4.22
CA TRP A 69 -1.65 6.94 -3.37
C TRP A 69 -0.25 7.19 -2.82
N TYR A 70 0.69 7.68 -3.64
CA TYR A 70 2.06 7.98 -3.20
C TYR A 70 2.08 9.10 -2.16
N ALA A 71 1.31 10.17 -2.40
CA ALA A 71 1.20 11.28 -1.45
C ALA A 71 0.53 10.85 -0.14
N PHE A 72 -0.50 10.01 -0.21
CA PHE A 72 -1.21 9.49 0.96
C PHE A 72 -0.30 8.57 1.79
N LEU A 73 0.46 7.71 1.14
CA LEU A 73 1.44 6.83 1.76
C LEU A 73 2.55 7.62 2.48
N ALA A 74 3.08 8.65 1.81
CA ALA A 74 4.06 9.56 2.41
C ALA A 74 3.47 10.32 3.60
N PHE A 75 2.25 10.85 3.47
CA PHE A 75 1.56 11.55 4.55
C PHE A 75 1.39 10.67 5.79
N VAL A 76 0.84 9.46 5.64
CA VAL A 76 0.62 8.54 6.78
C VAL A 76 1.95 8.15 7.42
N SER A 77 2.98 7.86 6.61
CA SER A 77 4.31 7.48 7.09
C SER A 77 4.96 8.63 7.89
N ILE A 78 5.02 9.82 7.31
CA ILE A 78 5.66 11.00 7.92
C ILE A 78 4.88 11.44 9.17
N TYR A 79 3.55 11.54 9.04
CA TYR A 79 2.72 11.97 10.16
C TYR A 79 2.86 11.02 11.35
N THR A 80 2.73 9.71 11.13
CA THR A 80 2.81 8.75 12.23
C THR A 80 4.21 8.64 12.81
N LEU A 81 5.26 8.78 11.99
CA LEU A 81 6.65 8.81 12.46
C LEU A 81 6.88 9.92 13.48
N PHE A 82 6.38 11.12 13.21
CA PHE A 82 6.63 12.28 14.05
C PHE A 82 5.60 12.48 15.17
N PHE A 83 4.33 12.11 14.94
CA PHE A 83 3.24 12.47 15.86
C PHE A 83 2.61 11.28 16.57
N ASP A 84 2.75 10.05 16.03
CA ASP A 84 2.12 8.85 16.58
C ASP A 84 2.98 7.60 16.36
N ILE A 85 4.12 7.54 17.08
CA ILE A 85 5.07 6.43 16.99
C ILE A 85 4.43 5.03 17.19
N PRO A 86 3.47 4.84 18.11
CA PRO A 86 2.76 3.57 18.22
C PRO A 86 2.05 3.17 16.93
N SER A 87 1.33 4.09 16.28
CA SER A 87 0.67 3.85 15.00
C SER A 87 1.67 3.64 13.86
N PHE A 88 2.80 4.38 13.86
CA PHE A 88 3.92 4.16 12.94
C PHE A 88 4.43 2.71 13.01
N LYS A 89 4.69 2.21 14.21
CA LYS A 89 5.17 0.83 14.40
C LYS A 89 4.17 -0.20 13.87
N LYS A 90 2.88 -0.02 14.16
CA LYS A 90 1.82 -0.90 13.66
C LYS A 90 1.74 -0.86 12.14
N PHE A 91 1.76 0.34 11.56
CA PHE A 91 1.71 0.52 10.11
C PHE A 91 2.87 -0.20 9.41
N TYR A 92 4.09 0.07 9.81
CA TYR A 92 5.26 -0.58 9.19
C TYR A 92 5.33 -2.08 9.47
N THR A 93 4.86 -2.55 10.63
CA THR A 93 4.71 -4.00 10.87
C THR A 93 3.70 -4.61 9.90
N PHE A 94 2.58 -3.92 9.64
CA PHE A 94 1.59 -4.35 8.66
C PHE A 94 2.19 -4.39 7.25
N LEU A 95 2.89 -3.32 6.83
CA LEU A 95 3.57 -3.29 5.53
C LEU A 95 4.58 -4.44 5.39
N CYS A 96 5.42 -4.67 6.40
CA CYS A 96 6.41 -5.76 6.38
C CYS A 96 5.76 -7.14 6.23
N VAL A 97 4.76 -7.45 7.07
CA VAL A 97 4.12 -8.76 7.07
C VAL A 97 3.37 -9.01 5.76
N THR A 98 2.58 -8.02 5.31
CA THR A 98 1.82 -8.16 4.06
C THR A 98 2.73 -8.22 2.84
N SER A 99 3.82 -7.46 2.80
CA SER A 99 4.78 -7.51 1.70
C SER A 99 5.49 -8.87 1.62
N VAL A 100 5.92 -9.43 2.75
CA VAL A 100 6.53 -10.78 2.77
C VAL A 100 5.58 -11.82 2.19
N ILE A 101 4.30 -11.78 2.59
CA ILE A 101 3.28 -12.70 2.07
C ILE A 101 3.04 -12.45 0.57
N THR A 102 2.93 -11.19 0.16
CA THR A 102 2.69 -10.82 -1.24
C THR A 102 3.85 -11.26 -2.14
N PHE A 103 5.10 -10.98 -1.77
CA PHE A 103 6.26 -11.45 -2.54
C PHE A 103 6.38 -12.99 -2.56
N ALA A 104 6.04 -13.66 -1.46
CA ALA A 104 5.96 -15.12 -1.46
C ALA A 104 4.92 -15.64 -2.46
N ILE A 105 3.74 -14.99 -2.55
CA ILE A 105 2.72 -15.32 -3.54
C ILE A 105 3.24 -15.05 -4.96
N TYR A 106 3.89 -13.91 -5.23
CA TYR A 106 4.45 -13.59 -6.55
C TYR A 106 5.48 -14.62 -7.03
N ILE A 107 6.29 -15.16 -6.11
CA ILE A 107 7.29 -16.18 -6.43
C ILE A 107 6.65 -17.57 -6.61
N LEU A 108 5.72 -17.96 -5.73
CA LEU A 108 5.09 -19.28 -5.75
C LEU A 108 3.94 -19.38 -6.77
N PHE A 109 3.33 -18.26 -7.09
CA PHE A 109 2.25 -18.12 -8.06
C PHE A 109 2.54 -16.94 -8.99
N PRO A 110 3.51 -17.08 -9.91
CA PRO A 110 3.89 -16.02 -10.83
C PRO A 110 2.73 -15.59 -11.71
N ASN A 111 2.25 -14.38 -11.52
CA ASN A 111 1.01 -13.93 -12.12
C ASN A 111 1.18 -12.63 -12.91
N MET A 112 0.29 -12.42 -13.88
CA MET A 112 0.19 -11.22 -14.70
C MET A 112 -1.26 -10.95 -15.05
N GLN A 113 -1.52 -9.80 -15.65
CA GLN A 113 -2.80 -9.46 -16.27
C GLN A 113 -2.58 -8.91 -17.69
N ASN A 114 -3.57 -9.11 -18.57
CA ASN A 114 -3.56 -8.65 -19.96
C ASN A 114 -4.76 -7.73 -20.24
N LEU A 115 -5.03 -6.78 -19.33
CA LEU A 115 -6.20 -5.89 -19.38
C LEU A 115 -5.89 -4.53 -20.00
N ARG A 116 -4.61 -4.18 -20.16
CA ARG A 116 -4.18 -2.88 -20.67
C ARG A 116 -4.64 -2.67 -22.09
N PRO A 117 -5.21 -1.51 -22.45
CA PRO A 117 -5.63 -1.23 -23.80
C PRO A 117 -4.42 -1.06 -24.73
N ASP A 118 -4.48 -1.61 -25.93
CA ASP A 118 -3.47 -1.40 -26.99
C ASP A 118 -3.50 0.02 -27.54
N THR A 119 -4.67 0.66 -27.53
CA THR A 119 -4.89 2.02 -28.03
C THR A 119 -5.76 2.83 -27.08
N PHE A 120 -5.49 4.12 -26.97
CA PHE A 120 -6.28 5.04 -26.16
C PHE A 120 -7.21 5.87 -27.05
N VAL A 121 -8.48 5.97 -26.66
CA VAL A 121 -9.50 6.74 -27.38
C VAL A 121 -9.24 8.24 -27.32
N ARG A 122 -8.59 8.70 -26.21
CA ARG A 122 -8.27 10.10 -25.98
C ARG A 122 -6.77 10.27 -25.94
N ASP A 123 -6.32 11.44 -26.39
CA ASP A 123 -4.92 11.88 -26.31
C ASP A 123 -4.86 13.13 -25.42
N ASN A 124 -4.39 12.99 -24.20
CA ASN A 124 -4.28 14.05 -23.21
C ASN A 124 -3.20 13.72 -22.17
N ILE A 125 -2.84 14.73 -21.37
CA ILE A 125 -1.77 14.64 -20.38
C ILE A 125 -1.96 13.47 -19.36
N LEU A 126 -3.19 13.10 -19.00
CA LEU A 126 -3.44 12.00 -18.08
C LEU A 126 -3.14 10.65 -18.74
N VAL A 127 -3.45 10.51 -20.02
CA VAL A 127 -3.09 9.33 -20.82
C VAL A 127 -1.56 9.22 -20.94
N ASP A 128 -0.84 10.34 -21.15
CA ASP A 128 0.62 10.30 -21.21
C ASP A 128 1.24 9.93 -19.87
N VAL A 129 0.70 10.45 -18.76
CA VAL A 129 1.10 10.00 -17.41
C VAL A 129 0.85 8.51 -17.26
N MET A 130 -0.29 7.98 -17.75
CA MET A 130 -0.61 6.56 -17.64
C MET A 130 0.32 5.69 -18.49
N LYS A 131 0.68 6.12 -19.71
CA LYS A 131 1.67 5.40 -20.53
C LYS A 131 3.01 5.26 -19.80
N ASN A 132 3.51 6.36 -19.21
CA ASN A 132 4.74 6.33 -18.41
C ASN A 132 4.62 5.42 -17.16
N LEU A 133 3.44 5.42 -16.50
CA LEU A 133 3.20 4.52 -15.37
C LEU A 133 3.23 3.05 -15.79
N TYR A 134 2.71 2.71 -16.97
CA TYR A 134 2.73 1.34 -17.51
C TYR A 134 4.15 0.82 -17.79
N GLU A 135 5.10 1.72 -18.08
CA GLU A 135 6.50 1.35 -18.29
C GLU A 135 7.22 1.03 -16.97
N VAL A 136 6.85 1.73 -15.89
CA VAL A 136 7.50 1.57 -14.58
C VAL A 136 6.83 0.49 -13.73
N ASP A 137 5.51 0.45 -13.75
CA ASP A 137 4.68 -0.52 -13.02
C ASP A 137 4.12 -1.50 -14.04
N THR A 138 4.81 -2.61 -14.23
CA THR A 138 4.52 -3.58 -15.29
C THR A 138 3.17 -4.28 -15.06
N ASN A 139 2.76 -5.16 -15.98
CA ASN A 139 1.55 -5.95 -15.82
C ASN A 139 1.79 -7.32 -15.17
N THR A 140 2.95 -7.49 -14.52
CA THR A 140 3.33 -8.72 -13.82
C THR A 140 3.26 -8.53 -12.30
N ASN A 141 3.23 -9.63 -11.56
CA ASN A 141 3.17 -9.60 -10.09
C ASN A 141 2.01 -8.75 -9.55
N VAL A 142 0.82 -8.97 -10.08
CA VAL A 142 -0.36 -8.11 -9.85
C VAL A 142 -1.25 -8.58 -8.70
N CYS A 143 -1.28 -9.88 -8.39
CA CYS A 143 -2.18 -10.47 -7.40
C CYS A 143 -1.41 -11.03 -6.19
N PRO A 144 -1.69 -10.55 -4.96
CA PRO A 144 -2.63 -9.48 -4.58
C PRO A 144 -2.10 -8.08 -4.89
N SER A 145 -3.00 -7.11 -5.12
CA SER A 145 -2.62 -5.73 -5.38
C SER A 145 -1.99 -5.06 -4.17
N ILE A 146 -0.73 -4.63 -4.30
CA ILE A 146 -0.02 -3.87 -3.25
C ILE A 146 -0.66 -2.49 -3.02
N HIS A 147 -1.15 -1.85 -4.08
CA HIS A 147 -1.88 -0.58 -3.95
C HIS A 147 -3.09 -0.72 -3.02
N VAL A 148 -3.85 -1.81 -3.16
CA VAL A 148 -5.00 -2.11 -2.30
C VAL A 148 -4.55 -2.43 -0.88
N VAL A 149 -3.57 -3.33 -0.72
CA VAL A 149 -3.07 -3.76 0.60
C VAL A 149 -2.55 -2.58 1.40
N PHE A 150 -1.71 -1.72 0.81
CA PHE A 150 -1.15 -0.58 1.52
C PHE A 150 -2.20 0.49 1.80
N SER A 151 -3.15 0.72 0.89
CA SER A 151 -4.26 1.66 1.11
C SER A 151 -5.12 1.25 2.31
N ILE A 152 -5.42 -0.04 2.44
CA ILE A 152 -6.15 -0.58 3.58
C ILE A 152 -5.30 -0.51 4.86
N GLY A 153 -3.99 -0.74 4.77
CA GLY A 153 -3.06 -0.56 5.87
C GLY A 153 -3.04 0.88 6.39
N MET A 154 -3.04 1.88 5.48
CA MET A 154 -3.17 3.29 5.82
C MET A 154 -4.52 3.59 6.50
N LEU A 155 -5.63 3.07 5.95
CA LEU A 155 -6.96 3.20 6.54
C LEU A 155 -7.01 2.65 7.97
N PHE A 156 -6.52 1.43 8.18
CA PHE A 156 -6.47 0.81 9.51
C PHE A 156 -5.62 1.62 10.48
N THR A 157 -4.50 2.17 10.02
CA THR A 157 -3.60 3.00 10.81
C THR A 157 -4.29 4.27 11.28
N LEU A 158 -4.92 5.01 10.36
CA LEU A 158 -5.64 6.24 10.69
C LEU A 158 -6.82 5.98 11.63
N TRP A 159 -7.58 4.91 11.42
CA TRP A 159 -8.72 4.56 12.27
C TRP A 159 -8.33 4.10 13.68
N ASN A 160 -7.13 3.58 13.86
CA ASN A 160 -6.60 3.20 15.18
C ASN A 160 -5.83 4.33 15.87
N SER A 161 -5.51 5.40 15.16
CA SER A 161 -4.87 6.59 15.73
C SER A 161 -5.90 7.50 16.40
N LYS A 162 -5.55 7.99 17.59
CA LYS A 162 -6.39 8.93 18.33
C LYS A 162 -6.49 10.30 17.62
N HIS A 163 -5.50 10.65 16.84
CA HIS A 163 -5.41 11.92 16.11
C HIS A 163 -6.43 12.05 14.97
N PHE A 164 -6.87 10.91 14.41
CA PHE A 164 -7.80 10.84 13.28
C PHE A 164 -9.18 10.27 13.67
N SER A 165 -9.58 10.43 14.93
CA SER A 165 -10.82 9.87 15.48
C SER A 165 -12.09 10.56 15.02
N SER A 166 -12.02 11.78 14.43
CA SER A 166 -13.20 12.51 13.97
C SER A 166 -13.89 11.81 12.79
N ALA A 167 -15.21 12.00 12.69
CA ALA A 167 -16.01 11.45 11.59
C ALA A 167 -15.50 11.93 10.22
N LEU A 168 -15.09 13.20 10.11
CA LEU A 168 -14.52 13.76 8.89
C LEU A 168 -13.29 12.96 8.42
N TRP A 169 -12.30 12.75 9.29
CA TRP A 169 -11.09 12.01 8.93
C TRP A 169 -11.37 10.55 8.57
N ARG A 170 -12.31 9.92 9.27
CA ARG A 170 -12.76 8.57 8.94
C ARG A 170 -13.39 8.50 7.55
N THR A 171 -14.28 9.42 7.23
CA THR A 171 -14.90 9.48 5.90
C THR A 171 -13.89 9.78 4.82
N VAL A 172 -13.02 10.78 5.00
CA VAL A 172 -11.98 11.15 4.02
C VAL A 172 -11.04 9.97 3.75
N SER A 173 -10.58 9.27 4.79
CA SER A 173 -9.69 8.12 4.61
C SER A 173 -10.36 6.96 3.87
N VAL A 174 -11.65 6.69 4.12
CA VAL A 174 -12.43 5.69 3.37
C VAL A 174 -12.57 6.09 1.91
N VAL A 175 -12.96 7.34 1.63
CA VAL A 175 -13.14 7.84 0.25
C VAL A 175 -11.83 7.74 -0.52
N ILE A 176 -10.71 8.17 0.06
CA ILE A 176 -9.38 8.05 -0.58
C ILE A 176 -9.05 6.58 -0.85
N THR A 177 -9.21 5.70 0.14
CA THR A 177 -8.92 4.28 -0.01
C THR A 177 -9.75 3.63 -1.13
N ILE A 178 -11.06 3.87 -1.14
CA ILE A 178 -11.96 3.36 -2.19
C ILE A 178 -11.55 3.91 -3.57
N SER A 179 -11.28 5.22 -3.66
CA SER A 179 -10.87 5.85 -4.92
C SER A 179 -9.58 5.25 -5.48
N ILE A 180 -8.61 4.95 -4.62
CA ILE A 180 -7.36 4.28 -5.02
C ILE A 180 -7.63 2.84 -5.47
N CYS A 181 -8.43 2.07 -4.73
CA CYS A 181 -8.80 0.71 -5.14
C CYS A 181 -9.52 0.69 -6.49
N LEU A 182 -10.46 1.61 -6.72
CA LEU A 182 -11.12 1.75 -8.02
C LEU A 182 -10.13 2.17 -9.12
N ALA A 183 -9.19 3.06 -8.81
CA ALA A 183 -8.19 3.49 -9.77
C ALA A 183 -7.39 2.32 -10.35
N THR A 184 -7.07 1.30 -9.56
CA THR A 184 -6.31 0.15 -10.04
C THR A 184 -7.00 -0.61 -11.16
N VAL A 185 -8.33 -0.75 -11.11
CA VAL A 185 -9.11 -1.47 -12.14
C VAL A 185 -9.53 -0.57 -13.30
N PHE A 186 -9.87 0.70 -13.06
CA PHE A 186 -10.21 1.63 -14.14
C PHE A 186 -9.01 2.03 -14.99
N LEU A 187 -7.81 1.99 -14.43
CA LEU A 187 -6.56 2.15 -15.14
C LEU A 187 -6.01 0.84 -15.72
N LYS A 188 -6.77 -0.27 -15.60
CA LYS A 188 -6.34 -1.58 -16.12
C LYS A 188 -4.96 -2.03 -15.62
N GLN A 189 -4.58 -1.60 -14.41
CA GLN A 189 -3.37 -2.07 -13.72
C GLN A 189 -3.61 -3.40 -13.02
N HIS A 190 -4.84 -3.65 -12.55
CA HIS A 190 -5.23 -4.82 -11.79
C HIS A 190 -6.59 -5.36 -12.25
N SER A 191 -6.79 -6.67 -12.06
CA SER A 191 -8.10 -7.32 -12.11
C SER A 191 -8.88 -7.05 -10.81
N VAL A 192 -10.19 -7.20 -10.87
CA VAL A 192 -11.07 -7.19 -9.69
C VAL A 192 -10.64 -8.28 -8.68
N ILE A 193 -10.10 -9.41 -9.16
CA ILE A 193 -9.57 -10.48 -8.30
C ILE A 193 -8.44 -9.96 -7.41
N ASP A 194 -7.55 -9.11 -7.94
CA ASP A 194 -6.40 -8.57 -7.20
C ASP A 194 -6.84 -7.68 -6.05
N ILE A 195 -7.97 -6.95 -6.26
CA ILE A 195 -8.59 -6.14 -5.18
C ILE A 195 -9.10 -7.06 -4.07
N PHE A 196 -9.88 -8.08 -4.40
CA PHE A 196 -10.42 -9.00 -3.39
C PHE A 196 -9.31 -9.75 -2.64
N ALA A 197 -8.26 -10.19 -3.35
CA ALA A 197 -7.08 -10.80 -2.73
C ALA A 197 -6.37 -9.83 -1.78
N GLY A 198 -6.18 -8.57 -2.20
CA GLY A 198 -5.57 -7.52 -1.37
C GLY A 198 -6.41 -7.18 -0.13
N VAL A 199 -7.74 -7.06 -0.27
CA VAL A 199 -8.67 -6.87 0.85
C VAL A 199 -8.62 -8.07 1.80
N GLY A 200 -8.71 -9.29 1.27
CA GLY A 200 -8.66 -10.52 2.06
C GLY A 200 -7.38 -10.64 2.88
N LEU A 201 -6.22 -10.41 2.26
CA LEU A 201 -4.92 -10.38 2.94
C LEU A 201 -4.90 -9.33 4.05
N SER A 202 -5.36 -8.12 3.75
CA SER A 202 -5.35 -7.01 4.70
C SER A 202 -6.22 -7.30 5.93
N VAL A 203 -7.43 -7.82 5.71
CA VAL A 203 -8.37 -8.20 6.78
C VAL A 203 -7.83 -9.36 7.61
N ALA A 204 -7.20 -10.35 6.98
CA ALA A 204 -6.58 -11.48 7.68
C ALA A 204 -5.44 -11.05 8.61
N ILE A 205 -4.63 -10.07 8.20
CA ILE A 205 -3.49 -9.59 9.00
C ILE A 205 -3.90 -8.55 10.05
N PHE A 206 -5.02 -7.85 9.86
CA PHE A 206 -5.49 -6.80 10.78
C PHE A 206 -5.48 -7.20 12.27
N PRO A 207 -6.07 -8.32 12.71
CA PRO A 207 -6.15 -8.66 14.12
C PRO A 207 -4.78 -8.89 14.76
N PHE A 208 -3.83 -9.40 14.00
CA PHE A 208 -2.50 -9.70 14.52
C PHE A 208 -1.66 -8.43 14.76
N VAL A 209 -1.89 -7.39 13.98
CA VAL A 209 -1.13 -6.14 14.07
C VAL A 209 -1.85 -5.09 14.91
N PHE A 210 -3.14 -4.90 14.70
CA PHE A 210 -3.87 -3.76 15.27
C PHE A 210 -4.62 -4.09 16.57
N LEU A 211 -5.04 -5.36 16.81
CA LEU A 211 -5.83 -5.74 18.00
C LEU A 211 -5.00 -6.32 19.15
N LYS A 212 -3.78 -6.81 18.90
CA LYS A 212 -2.98 -7.58 19.86
C LYS A 212 -2.64 -6.85 21.18
N GLU A 213 -2.66 -5.52 21.23
CA GLU A 213 -2.29 -4.73 22.42
C GLU A 213 -3.44 -4.49 23.41
N LYS A 214 -4.71 -4.63 23.01
CA LYS A 214 -5.83 -4.39 23.93
C LYS A 214 -5.89 -5.39 25.10
N ASN A 215 -5.22 -6.53 24.99
CA ASN A 215 -5.24 -7.57 26.01
C ASN A 215 -4.14 -7.43 27.09
N LYS A 216 -3.12 -6.58 26.90
CA LYS A 216 -2.09 -6.37 27.94
C LYS A 216 -2.54 -5.44 29.06
N CYS A 217 -3.43 -4.48 28.79
CA CYS A 217 -3.95 -3.58 29.83
C CYS A 217 -5.06 -4.16 30.71
N LYS A 218 -5.60 -5.36 30.40
CA LYS A 218 -6.63 -6.01 31.24
C LYS A 218 -6.06 -6.98 32.28
N LYS A 219 -4.73 -7.15 32.32
CA LYS A 219 -4.06 -8.09 33.26
C LYS A 219 -3.12 -7.38 34.28
N MET A 220 -3.23 -6.10 34.45
CA MET A 220 -2.74 -5.35 35.58
C MET A 220 -3.93 -4.67 36.26
#